data_a2e240e9bf83a3d1e102a18f5e08760b
#
_entry.id   a2e240e9bf83a3d1e102a18f5e08760b
#
_cell.length_a   1.000
_cell.length_b   1.000
_cell.length_c   1.000
_cell.angle_alpha   90.00
_cell.angle_beta   90.00
_cell.angle_gamma   90.00
#
_symmetry.space_group_name_H-M   'P 1'
#
loop_
_entity.id
_entity.type
_entity.pdbx_description
1 polymer ?
#
loop_
_entity_poly.entity_id
_entity_poly.type
_entity_poly.pdbx_seq_one_letter_code
_entity_poly.pdbx_strand_id
1 'polypeptide(L)'
;MRVTIFNLNNKTTYKDEYLKMIKVLNSKCLTYKNKNYNYFEFINTYLFNNWKFRGTYLDVYEYLEFIGVNINSRKINENSFINLLEFILNMNLLLSNIKIYSNEVKYNTKARSIIYHNIPLILERMGLEAYDLDDKIIISSIDLDYSELNELLPSNIYELIISYKSINNNSIKTKRIIIDKLFSFLEKDQDKYKSYNSSIYNTIKLVINKMGIRYEIDKKYSELSNYKLRKYYDNTFSMICYLINTENILKYKDSIRNE
;
A
#
# COMPACT_ATOMS: atom_id res chain seq x y z
N MET A 1 -15.60 17.87 33.45
CA MET A 1 -14.37 17.14 33.16
C MET A 1 -13.63 17.86 32.02
N ARG A 2 -12.45 18.42 32.26
CA ARG A 2 -11.68 19.12 31.21
C ARG A 2 -11.07 18.06 30.28
N VAL A 3 -11.52 17.99 29.03
CA VAL A 3 -10.93 17.10 28.02
C VAL A 3 -9.65 17.80 27.54
N THR A 4 -8.49 17.18 27.77
CA THR A 4 -7.22 17.70 27.24
C THR A 4 -7.21 17.57 25.72
N ILE A 5 -6.53 18.50 25.03
CA ILE A 5 -6.39 18.50 23.54
C ILE A 5 -5.89 17.13 23.04
N PHE A 6 -5.03 16.45 23.79
CA PHE A 6 -4.52 15.11 23.48
C PHE A 6 -5.59 14.03 23.52
N ASN A 7 -6.66 14.18 24.33
CA ASN A 7 -7.77 13.22 24.41
C ASN A 7 -8.84 13.45 23.32
N LEU A 8 -8.84 14.59 22.63
CA LEU A 8 -9.74 14.85 21.50
C LEU A 8 -9.37 14.01 20.27
N ASN A 9 -8.08 13.75 20.07
CA ASN A 9 -7.59 12.97 18.92
C ASN A 9 -8.00 11.49 18.97
N ASN A 10 -8.29 10.93 20.16
CA ASN A 10 -8.66 9.52 20.30
C ASN A 10 -10.17 9.25 20.15
N LYS A 11 -11.00 10.29 19.91
CA LYS A 11 -12.47 10.16 19.81
C LYS A 11 -13.02 10.21 18.39
N THR A 12 -12.23 10.61 17.42
CA THR A 12 -12.68 10.67 16.02
C THR A 12 -12.60 9.29 15.39
N THR A 13 -13.75 8.81 14.89
CA THR A 13 -13.81 7.54 14.16
C THR A 13 -13.34 7.75 12.71
N TYR A 14 -12.88 6.69 12.02
CA TYR A 14 -12.56 6.76 10.59
C TYR A 14 -13.76 7.25 9.75
N LYS A 15 -15.00 7.02 10.21
CA LYS A 15 -16.22 7.53 9.58
C LYS A 15 -16.34 9.04 9.65
N ASP A 16 -16.02 9.62 10.80
CA ASP A 16 -16.06 11.08 10.98
C ASP A 16 -14.99 11.76 10.13
N GLU A 17 -13.79 11.19 10.09
CA GLU A 17 -12.70 11.70 9.26
C GLU A 17 -13.05 11.62 7.77
N TYR A 18 -13.60 10.50 7.33
CA TYR A 18 -14.10 10.33 5.96
C TYR A 18 -15.13 11.40 5.59
N LEU A 19 -16.16 11.57 6.42
CA LEU A 19 -17.24 12.54 6.13
C LEU A 19 -16.74 13.97 6.06
N LYS A 20 -15.80 14.35 6.97
CA LYS A 20 -15.15 15.68 6.95
C LYS A 20 -14.33 15.85 5.67
N MET A 21 -13.55 14.85 5.31
CA MET A 21 -12.70 14.86 4.12
C MET A 21 -13.54 14.99 2.85
N ILE A 22 -14.53 14.13 2.66
CA ILE A 22 -15.43 14.17 1.49
C ILE A 22 -16.16 15.51 1.39
N LYS A 23 -16.63 16.07 2.51
CA LYS A 23 -17.28 17.39 2.52
C LYS A 23 -16.36 18.50 1.98
N VAL A 24 -15.08 18.48 2.33
CA VAL A 24 -14.11 19.47 1.85
C VAL A 24 -13.74 19.20 0.40
N LEU A 25 -13.48 17.96 0.02
CA LEU A 25 -13.06 17.60 -1.33
C LEU A 25 -14.20 17.79 -2.36
N ASN A 26 -15.46 17.61 -1.97
CA ASN A 26 -16.62 17.93 -2.81
C ASN A 26 -16.96 19.43 -2.86
N SER A 27 -16.37 20.26 -2.00
CA SER A 27 -16.52 21.71 -2.13
C SER A 27 -15.56 22.25 -3.20
N LYS A 28 -15.74 23.52 -3.60
CA LYS A 28 -14.80 24.21 -4.49
C LYS A 28 -13.49 24.48 -3.76
N CYS A 29 -12.60 23.50 -3.75
CA CYS A 29 -11.38 23.50 -2.95
C CYS A 29 -10.09 23.66 -3.75
N LEU A 30 -10.18 23.68 -5.07
CA LEU A 30 -9.06 23.85 -6.00
C LEU A 30 -9.30 25.04 -6.93
N THR A 31 -8.25 25.80 -7.23
CA THR A 31 -8.25 26.84 -8.26
C THR A 31 -7.23 26.51 -9.33
N TYR A 32 -7.64 26.50 -10.58
CA TYR A 32 -6.80 26.33 -11.75
C TYR A 32 -7.25 27.26 -12.88
N LYS A 33 -6.33 28.03 -13.48
CA LYS A 33 -6.63 29.02 -14.54
C LYS A 33 -7.81 29.94 -14.17
N ASN A 34 -7.81 30.47 -12.95
CA ASN A 34 -8.85 31.34 -12.39
C ASN A 34 -10.26 30.71 -12.29
N LYS A 35 -10.38 29.40 -12.42
CA LYS A 35 -11.62 28.65 -12.19
C LYS A 35 -11.51 27.82 -10.93
N ASN A 36 -12.63 27.69 -10.21
CA ASN A 36 -12.71 26.90 -9.00
C ASN A 36 -13.38 25.54 -9.28
N TYR A 37 -12.77 24.48 -8.78
CA TYR A 37 -13.20 23.09 -8.95
C TYR A 37 -13.36 22.42 -7.59
N ASN A 38 -14.21 21.41 -7.51
CA ASN A 38 -14.08 20.40 -6.47
C ASN A 38 -12.93 19.43 -6.83
N TYR A 39 -12.44 18.69 -5.85
CA TYR A 39 -11.28 17.82 -6.03
C TYR A 39 -11.51 16.76 -7.11
N PHE A 40 -12.61 16.02 -7.03
CA PHE A 40 -12.90 14.91 -7.94
C PHE A 40 -13.19 15.39 -9.37
N GLU A 41 -13.89 16.50 -9.52
CA GLU A 41 -14.13 17.15 -10.81
C GLU A 41 -12.81 17.56 -11.49
N PHE A 42 -11.89 18.16 -10.74
CA PHE A 42 -10.57 18.53 -11.27
C PHE A 42 -9.77 17.30 -11.68
N ILE A 43 -9.72 16.26 -10.82
CA ILE A 43 -9.01 15.01 -11.13
C ILE A 43 -9.59 14.37 -12.39
N ASN A 44 -10.92 14.24 -12.49
CA ASN A 44 -11.58 13.63 -13.64
C ASN A 44 -11.26 14.36 -14.94
N THR A 45 -11.26 15.69 -14.90
CA THR A 45 -11.07 16.52 -16.10
C THR A 45 -9.63 16.56 -16.59
N TYR A 46 -8.66 16.61 -15.67
CA TYR A 46 -7.28 16.98 -16.02
C TYR A 46 -6.23 15.92 -15.73
N LEU A 47 -6.45 15.03 -14.76
CA LEU A 47 -5.41 14.11 -14.28
C LEU A 47 -5.71 12.64 -14.57
N PHE A 48 -6.93 12.20 -14.35
CA PHE A 48 -7.27 10.78 -14.29
C PHE A 48 -6.90 10.01 -15.56
N ASN A 49 -7.09 10.62 -16.74
CA ASN A 49 -6.75 9.98 -18.01
C ASN A 49 -5.24 9.78 -18.21
N ASN A 50 -4.40 10.54 -17.50
CA ASN A 50 -2.95 10.41 -17.51
C ASN A 50 -2.40 9.42 -16.48
N TRP A 51 -3.27 8.91 -15.61
CA TRP A 51 -2.85 7.99 -14.55
C TRP A 51 -2.79 6.56 -15.06
N LYS A 52 -1.59 6.00 -15.13
CA LYS A 52 -1.34 4.66 -15.71
C LYS A 52 -1.98 3.51 -14.93
N PHE A 53 -2.30 3.71 -13.64
CA PHE A 53 -2.90 2.68 -12.78
C PHE A 53 -4.43 2.69 -12.77
N ARG A 54 -5.08 3.56 -13.53
CA ARG A 54 -6.55 3.60 -13.64
C ARG A 54 -7.16 2.37 -14.32
N GLY A 55 -6.33 1.49 -14.89
CA GLY A 55 -6.81 0.38 -15.69
C GLY A 55 -7.54 0.83 -16.94
N THR A 56 -8.70 0.25 -17.20
CA THR A 56 -9.58 0.59 -18.33
C THR A 56 -10.62 1.66 -18.00
N TYR A 57 -10.67 2.15 -16.76
CA TYR A 57 -11.64 3.17 -16.34
C TYR A 57 -11.34 4.52 -16.99
N LEU A 58 -12.37 5.19 -17.48
CA LEU A 58 -12.28 6.51 -18.09
C LEU A 58 -12.80 7.61 -17.18
N ASP A 59 -13.54 7.24 -16.14
CA ASP A 59 -14.19 8.15 -15.20
C ASP A 59 -13.74 7.85 -13.76
N VAL A 60 -13.43 8.91 -13.02
CA VAL A 60 -13.00 8.83 -11.61
C VAL A 60 -14.06 8.18 -10.73
N TYR A 61 -15.32 8.48 -10.97
CA TYR A 61 -16.40 7.99 -10.10
C TYR A 61 -16.63 6.50 -10.27
N GLU A 62 -16.55 5.99 -11.50
CA GLU A 62 -16.57 4.55 -11.78
C GLU A 62 -15.40 3.83 -11.11
N TYR A 63 -14.20 4.42 -11.21
CA TYR A 63 -13.02 3.86 -10.54
C TYR A 63 -13.15 3.84 -9.02
N LEU A 64 -13.63 4.94 -8.42
CA LEU A 64 -13.85 5.01 -6.97
C LEU A 64 -14.87 3.97 -6.51
N GLU A 65 -15.96 3.78 -7.26
CA GLU A 65 -16.94 2.73 -6.96
C GLU A 65 -16.32 1.33 -7.05
N PHE A 66 -15.52 1.06 -8.07
CA PHE A 66 -14.78 -0.20 -8.23
C PHE A 66 -13.89 -0.51 -7.03
N ILE A 67 -13.17 0.48 -6.50
CA ILE A 67 -12.34 0.31 -5.29
C ILE A 67 -13.15 0.40 -3.99
N GLY A 68 -14.48 0.39 -4.07
CA GLY A 68 -15.38 0.39 -2.91
C GLY A 68 -15.56 1.75 -2.24
N VAL A 69 -15.19 2.85 -2.89
CA VAL A 69 -15.34 4.21 -2.37
C VAL A 69 -16.59 4.85 -2.96
N ASN A 70 -17.60 5.09 -2.14
CA ASN A 70 -18.79 5.82 -2.57
C ASN A 70 -18.85 7.20 -1.89
N ILE A 71 -18.47 8.23 -2.63
CA ILE A 71 -18.38 9.61 -2.14
C ILE A 71 -19.74 10.23 -1.74
N ASN A 72 -20.82 9.63 -2.17
CA ASN A 72 -22.19 10.07 -1.85
C ASN A 72 -22.81 9.29 -0.70
N SER A 73 -22.18 8.20 -0.25
CA SER A 73 -22.70 7.35 0.82
C SER A 73 -22.13 7.74 2.19
N ARG A 74 -23.02 7.63 3.20
CA ARG A 74 -22.58 7.69 4.62
C ARG A 74 -22.16 6.31 5.16
N LYS A 75 -22.40 5.24 4.38
CA LYS A 75 -21.98 3.89 4.73
C LYS A 75 -20.57 3.65 4.19
N ILE A 76 -19.62 3.59 5.08
CA ILE A 76 -18.23 3.33 4.75
C ILE A 76 -17.68 2.26 5.67
N ASN A 77 -16.82 1.42 5.15
CA ASN A 77 -15.94 0.54 5.91
C ASN A 77 -14.52 1.08 5.92
N GLU A 78 -13.68 0.53 6.78
CA GLU A 78 -12.30 0.94 6.95
C GLU A 78 -11.48 0.79 5.67
N ASN A 79 -11.64 -0.32 4.95
CA ASN A 79 -10.93 -0.56 3.68
C ASN A 79 -11.27 0.50 2.63
N SER A 80 -12.56 0.86 2.50
CA SER A 80 -12.98 1.92 1.57
C SER A 80 -12.37 3.28 1.93
N PHE A 81 -12.19 3.55 3.23
CA PHE A 81 -11.52 4.76 3.67
C PHE A 81 -10.04 4.76 3.30
N ILE A 82 -9.33 3.66 3.54
CA ILE A 82 -7.93 3.50 3.16
C ILE A 82 -7.75 3.63 1.64
N ASN A 83 -8.64 3.01 0.85
CA ASN A 83 -8.64 3.13 -0.60
C ASN A 83 -8.80 4.59 -1.07
N LEU A 84 -9.64 5.35 -0.39
CA LEU A 84 -9.78 6.79 -0.66
C LEU A 84 -8.49 7.55 -0.34
N LEU A 85 -7.86 7.27 0.81
CA LEU A 85 -6.59 7.91 1.19
C LEU A 85 -5.49 7.61 0.17
N GLU A 86 -5.35 6.35 -0.22
CA GLU A 86 -4.37 5.90 -1.22
C GLU A 86 -4.63 6.57 -2.58
N PHE A 87 -5.89 6.65 -3.00
CA PHE A 87 -6.27 7.36 -4.22
C PHE A 87 -5.88 8.84 -4.18
N ILE A 88 -6.18 9.54 -3.07
CA ILE A 88 -5.85 10.96 -2.91
C ILE A 88 -4.33 11.17 -2.98
N LEU A 89 -3.55 10.34 -2.29
CA LEU A 89 -2.09 10.44 -2.30
C LEU A 89 -1.53 10.21 -3.71
N ASN A 90 -2.02 9.20 -4.44
CA ASN A 90 -1.61 8.93 -5.82
C ASN A 90 -1.97 10.07 -6.78
N MET A 91 -3.15 10.68 -6.63
CA MET A 91 -3.53 11.84 -7.46
C MET A 91 -2.67 13.07 -7.15
N ASN A 92 -2.25 13.26 -5.90
CA ASN A 92 -1.33 14.33 -5.55
C ASN A 92 0.09 14.10 -6.07
N LEU A 93 0.57 12.86 -6.02
CA LEU A 93 1.84 12.47 -6.64
C LEU A 93 1.80 12.77 -8.14
N LEU A 94 0.74 12.34 -8.84
CA LEU A 94 0.56 12.61 -10.26
C LEU A 94 0.52 14.11 -10.56
N LEU A 95 -0.20 14.88 -9.76
CA LEU A 95 -0.30 16.33 -9.89
C LEU A 95 1.07 17.00 -9.72
N SER A 96 1.87 16.57 -8.76
CA SER A 96 3.22 17.11 -8.53
C SER A 96 4.20 16.81 -9.67
N ASN A 97 4.03 15.67 -10.32
CA ASN A 97 4.89 15.23 -11.43
C ASN A 97 4.58 15.92 -12.75
N ILE A 98 3.39 16.53 -12.90
CA ILE A 98 3.01 17.28 -14.11
C ILE A 98 3.31 18.77 -13.89
N LYS A 99 4.46 19.26 -14.41
CA LYS A 99 4.96 20.64 -14.20
C LYS A 99 3.93 21.74 -14.42
N ILE A 100 3.05 21.61 -15.41
CA ILE A 100 2.01 22.62 -15.70
C ILE A 100 1.04 22.72 -14.53
N TYR A 101 0.62 21.60 -13.95
CA TYR A 101 -0.35 21.59 -12.88
C TYR A 101 0.27 21.93 -11.53
N SER A 102 1.48 21.46 -11.25
CA SER A 102 2.16 21.71 -9.97
C SER A 102 2.35 23.21 -9.66
N ASN A 103 2.53 24.03 -10.68
CA ASN A 103 2.73 25.47 -10.55
C ASN A 103 1.44 26.29 -10.56
N GLU A 104 0.39 25.80 -11.23
CA GLU A 104 -0.84 26.58 -11.48
C GLU A 104 -2.00 26.16 -10.57
N VAL A 105 -2.00 24.94 -10.05
CA VAL A 105 -3.06 24.44 -9.18
C VAL A 105 -2.83 24.87 -7.74
N LYS A 106 -3.84 25.51 -7.17
CA LYS A 106 -3.81 25.99 -5.78
C LYS A 106 -4.94 25.36 -4.98
N TYR A 107 -4.58 24.66 -3.91
CA TYR A 107 -5.53 24.19 -2.92
C TYR A 107 -5.94 25.33 -1.98
N ASN A 108 -7.21 25.39 -1.60
CA ASN A 108 -7.59 26.24 -0.47
C ASN A 108 -7.00 25.66 0.85
N THR A 109 -6.98 26.48 1.91
CA THR A 109 -6.37 26.12 3.19
C THR A 109 -6.90 24.79 3.76
N LYS A 110 -8.22 24.54 3.64
CA LYS A 110 -8.85 23.33 4.20
C LYS A 110 -8.42 22.08 3.45
N ALA A 111 -8.45 22.10 2.12
CA ALA A 111 -8.02 20.95 1.31
C ALA A 111 -6.52 20.69 1.48
N ARG A 112 -5.71 21.75 1.50
CA ARG A 112 -4.27 21.65 1.76
C ARG A 112 -3.99 21.00 3.12
N SER A 113 -4.70 21.41 4.17
CA SER A 113 -4.57 20.81 5.50
C SER A 113 -4.94 19.33 5.50
N ILE A 114 -6.03 18.93 4.83
CA ILE A 114 -6.43 17.51 4.73
C ILE A 114 -5.32 16.69 4.07
N ILE A 115 -4.85 17.13 2.91
CA ILE A 115 -3.94 16.34 2.08
C ILE A 115 -2.56 16.22 2.73
N TYR A 116 -1.99 17.34 3.21
CA TYR A 116 -0.59 17.37 3.65
C TYR A 116 -0.39 17.17 5.15
N HIS A 117 -1.45 17.34 5.97
CA HIS A 117 -1.32 17.22 7.43
C HIS A 117 -2.23 16.14 8.02
N ASN A 118 -3.50 16.08 7.61
CA ASN A 118 -4.43 15.17 8.25
C ASN A 118 -4.26 13.72 7.76
N ILE A 119 -3.99 13.49 6.47
CA ILE A 119 -3.77 12.13 5.95
C ILE A 119 -2.62 11.43 6.66
N PRO A 120 -1.41 11.99 6.78
CA PRO A 120 -0.32 11.36 7.54
C PRO A 120 -0.71 11.03 8.99
N LEU A 121 -1.36 11.96 9.70
CA LEU A 121 -1.82 11.73 11.08
C LEU A 121 -2.90 10.65 11.18
N ILE A 122 -3.77 10.53 10.18
CA ILE A 122 -4.78 9.47 10.13
C ILE A 122 -4.11 8.12 9.95
N LEU A 123 -3.16 8.03 9.01
CA LEU A 123 -2.42 6.79 8.76
C LEU A 123 -1.65 6.36 10.01
N GLU A 124 -0.92 7.25 10.65
CA GLU A 124 -0.20 6.98 11.91
C GLU A 124 -1.15 6.42 12.99
N ARG A 125 -2.31 7.05 13.20
CA ARG A 125 -3.32 6.57 14.18
C ARG A 125 -3.91 5.21 13.84
N MET A 126 -3.95 4.87 12.54
CA MET A 126 -4.42 3.57 12.07
C MET A 126 -3.31 2.51 12.08
N GLY A 127 -2.07 2.86 12.47
CA GLY A 127 -0.92 1.96 12.37
C GLY A 127 -0.53 1.66 10.92
N LEU A 128 -0.73 2.64 10.03
CA LEU A 128 -0.47 2.55 8.60
C LEU A 128 0.57 3.58 8.18
N GLU A 129 1.26 3.29 7.08
CA GLU A 129 2.22 4.17 6.45
C GLU A 129 2.01 4.20 4.93
N ALA A 130 2.33 5.34 4.31
CA ALA A 130 2.31 5.51 2.87
C ALA A 130 3.72 5.31 2.31
N TYR A 131 3.91 4.31 1.49
CA TYR A 131 5.19 3.98 0.83
C TYR A 131 5.19 4.54 -0.58
N ASP A 132 6.16 5.42 -0.85
CA ASP A 132 6.40 5.96 -2.20
C ASP A 132 7.25 4.96 -3.00
N LEU A 133 6.71 4.49 -4.11
CA LEU A 133 7.33 3.50 -4.99
C LEU A 133 7.52 4.12 -6.39
N ASP A 134 8.29 5.21 -6.46
CA ASP A 134 8.68 5.98 -7.66
C ASP A 134 7.49 6.63 -8.40
N ASP A 135 6.47 5.88 -8.74
CA ASP A 135 5.36 6.36 -9.57
C ASP A 135 3.97 6.09 -8.99
N LYS A 136 3.92 5.47 -7.82
CA LYS A 136 2.70 5.19 -7.06
C LYS A 136 2.95 5.20 -5.57
N ILE A 137 1.91 5.50 -4.82
CA ILE A 137 1.89 5.39 -3.35
C ILE A 137 1.00 4.20 -2.98
N ILE A 138 1.50 3.35 -2.09
CA ILE A 138 0.77 2.24 -1.50
C ILE A 138 0.67 2.45 0.01
N ILE A 139 -0.52 2.26 0.57
CA ILE A 139 -0.73 2.26 2.01
C ILE A 139 -0.62 0.83 2.55
N SER A 140 0.22 0.63 3.55
CA SER A 140 0.43 -0.65 4.22
C SER A 140 0.55 -0.48 5.74
N SER A 141 0.50 -1.59 6.48
CA SER A 141 0.79 -1.57 7.92
C SER A 141 2.23 -1.11 8.15
N ILE A 142 2.42 -0.33 9.21
CA ILE A 142 3.76 0.02 9.69
C ILE A 142 4.43 -1.29 10.10
N ASP A 143 5.51 -1.62 9.42
CA ASP A 143 6.34 -2.77 9.74
C ASP A 143 7.79 -2.27 9.75
N LEU A 144 8.24 -1.85 10.93
CA LEU A 144 9.56 -1.23 11.13
C LEU A 144 10.71 -2.11 10.59
N ASP A 145 10.48 -3.43 10.54
CA ASP A 145 11.47 -4.38 10.03
C ASP A 145 11.68 -4.27 8.51
N TYR A 146 10.75 -3.62 7.78
CA TYR A 146 10.82 -3.53 6.31
C TYR A 146 11.20 -2.15 5.78
N SER A 147 11.04 -1.08 6.56
CA SER A 147 11.43 0.27 6.12
C SER A 147 12.92 0.39 5.84
N GLU A 148 13.75 -0.30 6.61
CA GLU A 148 15.21 -0.36 6.43
C GLU A 148 15.64 -1.19 5.21
N LEU A 149 14.75 -2.01 4.66
CA LEU A 149 15.06 -2.86 3.50
C LEU A 149 15.13 -2.08 2.18
N ASN A 150 14.57 -0.87 2.13
CA ASN A 150 14.54 -0.05 0.91
C ASN A 150 15.94 0.25 0.37
N GLU A 151 16.90 0.51 1.26
CA GLU A 151 18.30 0.81 0.88
C GLU A 151 19.10 -0.45 0.50
N LEU A 152 18.63 -1.62 0.87
CA LEU A 152 19.38 -2.88 0.83
C LEU A 152 18.88 -3.84 -0.25
N LEU A 153 17.66 -3.67 -0.73
CA LEU A 153 17.03 -4.53 -1.73
C LEU A 153 16.89 -3.85 -3.09
N PRO A 154 16.91 -4.63 -4.18
CA PRO A 154 16.44 -4.13 -5.45
C PRO A 154 15.03 -3.55 -5.32
N SER A 155 14.77 -2.37 -5.91
CA SER A 155 13.49 -1.65 -5.77
C SER A 155 12.27 -2.52 -6.12
N ASN A 156 12.38 -3.36 -7.14
CA ASN A 156 11.32 -4.29 -7.53
C ASN A 156 11.02 -5.39 -6.49
N ILE A 157 12.00 -5.78 -5.67
CA ILE A 157 11.80 -6.76 -4.58
C ILE A 157 11.17 -6.07 -3.37
N TYR A 158 11.67 -4.88 -3.02
CA TYR A 158 11.06 -4.05 -1.99
C TYR A 158 9.58 -3.75 -2.30
N GLU A 159 9.28 -3.33 -3.55
CA GLU A 159 7.90 -3.12 -4.01
C GLU A 159 7.00 -4.35 -3.79
N LEU A 160 7.50 -5.57 -4.07
CA LEU A 160 6.75 -6.80 -3.85
C LEU A 160 6.44 -7.03 -2.37
N ILE A 161 7.40 -6.75 -1.48
CA ILE A 161 7.21 -6.89 -0.03
C ILE A 161 6.12 -5.93 0.46
N ILE A 162 6.20 -4.66 0.11
CA ILE A 162 5.19 -3.66 0.48
C ILE A 162 3.83 -4.00 -0.13
N SER A 163 3.80 -4.38 -1.42
CA SER A 163 2.56 -4.78 -2.10
C SER A 163 1.88 -6.00 -1.46
N TYR A 164 2.64 -6.95 -0.91
CA TYR A 164 2.06 -8.10 -0.21
C TYR A 164 1.30 -7.71 1.05
N LYS A 165 1.83 -6.74 1.77
CA LYS A 165 1.25 -6.19 3.02
C LYS A 165 0.14 -5.18 2.77
N SER A 166 0.04 -4.64 1.56
CA SER A 166 -0.99 -3.66 1.21
C SER A 166 -2.39 -4.24 1.47
N ILE A 167 -3.22 -3.43 2.11
CA ILE A 167 -4.60 -3.77 2.47
C ILE A 167 -5.44 -4.07 1.22
N ASN A 168 -5.11 -3.43 0.11
CA ASN A 168 -5.79 -3.60 -1.17
C ASN A 168 -5.46 -4.93 -1.86
N ASN A 169 -4.35 -5.58 -1.50
CA ASN A 169 -3.91 -6.84 -2.10
C ASN A 169 -4.37 -8.10 -1.34
N ASN A 170 -5.62 -8.10 -0.86
CA ASN A 170 -6.20 -9.24 -0.14
C ASN A 170 -6.56 -10.45 -1.04
N SER A 171 -6.33 -10.36 -2.36
CA SER A 171 -6.58 -11.45 -3.29
C SER A 171 -5.55 -12.58 -3.12
N ILE A 172 -6.03 -13.81 -2.95
CA ILE A 172 -5.18 -15.01 -2.95
C ILE A 172 -4.34 -15.10 -4.23
N LYS A 173 -4.93 -14.74 -5.38
CA LYS A 173 -4.23 -14.73 -6.67
C LYS A 173 -3.04 -13.77 -6.66
N THR A 174 -3.23 -12.55 -6.14
CA THR A 174 -2.15 -11.56 -6.05
C THR A 174 -1.07 -12.01 -5.07
N LYS A 175 -1.44 -12.48 -3.89
CA LYS A 175 -0.50 -13.01 -2.89
C LYS A 175 0.34 -14.15 -3.46
N ARG A 176 -0.29 -15.08 -4.19
CA ARG A 176 0.38 -16.18 -4.90
C ARG A 176 1.46 -15.67 -5.85
N ILE A 177 1.13 -14.70 -6.72
CA ILE A 177 2.06 -14.14 -7.70
C ILE A 177 3.25 -13.46 -7.00
N ILE A 178 2.99 -12.71 -5.93
CA ILE A 178 4.05 -12.02 -5.19
C ILE A 178 4.99 -13.03 -4.54
N ILE A 179 4.47 -14.07 -3.86
CA ILE A 179 5.29 -15.10 -3.23
C ILE A 179 6.16 -15.81 -4.27
N ASP A 180 5.61 -16.15 -5.44
CA ASP A 180 6.39 -16.81 -6.50
C ASP A 180 7.56 -15.93 -6.97
N LYS A 181 7.31 -14.64 -7.18
CA LYS A 181 8.37 -13.68 -7.56
C LYS A 181 9.43 -13.52 -6.48
N LEU A 182 9.02 -13.39 -5.22
CA LEU A 182 9.94 -13.30 -4.09
C LEU A 182 10.77 -14.57 -3.92
N PHE A 183 10.15 -15.73 -4.07
CA PHE A 183 10.90 -16.99 -4.01
C PHE A 183 11.85 -17.14 -5.20
N SER A 184 11.47 -16.72 -6.40
CA SER A 184 12.36 -16.69 -7.56
C SER A 184 13.58 -15.79 -7.35
N PHE A 185 13.47 -14.75 -6.52
CA PHE A 185 14.61 -13.96 -6.09
C PHE A 185 15.54 -14.78 -5.18
N LEU A 186 15.01 -15.49 -4.18
CA LEU A 186 15.82 -16.36 -3.31
C LEU A 186 16.49 -17.53 -4.08
N GLU A 187 15.82 -18.05 -5.11
CA GLU A 187 16.36 -19.19 -5.91
C GLU A 187 17.63 -18.80 -6.69
N LYS A 188 17.84 -17.54 -7.03
CA LYS A 188 19.04 -17.09 -7.73
C LYS A 188 20.32 -17.35 -6.91
N ASP A 189 20.21 -17.25 -5.58
CA ASP A 189 21.28 -17.43 -4.64
C ASP A 189 20.93 -18.51 -3.59
N GLN A 190 20.37 -19.62 -4.05
CA GLN A 190 19.80 -20.65 -3.16
C GLN A 190 20.78 -21.19 -2.11
N ASP A 191 22.05 -21.36 -2.47
CA ASP A 191 23.06 -21.91 -1.54
C ASP A 191 23.34 -20.93 -0.40
N LYS A 192 23.34 -19.64 -0.70
CA LYS A 192 23.43 -18.56 0.27
C LYS A 192 22.27 -18.61 1.27
N TYR A 193 21.03 -18.60 0.78
CA TYR A 193 19.84 -18.61 1.64
C TYR A 193 19.66 -19.92 2.41
N LYS A 194 20.07 -21.05 1.83
CA LYS A 194 20.16 -22.33 2.55
C LYS A 194 21.21 -22.32 3.66
N SER A 195 22.32 -21.62 3.48
CA SER A 195 23.34 -21.48 4.54
C SER A 195 22.83 -20.71 5.74
N TYR A 196 21.89 -19.76 5.53
CA TYR A 196 21.25 -19.03 6.63
C TYR A 196 20.27 -19.92 7.41
N ASN A 197 19.38 -20.61 6.71
CA ASN A 197 18.45 -21.59 7.31
C ASN A 197 17.89 -22.56 6.28
N SER A 198 18.51 -23.74 6.16
CA SER A 198 18.10 -24.75 5.20
C SER A 198 16.69 -25.30 5.46
N SER A 199 16.28 -25.40 6.72
CA SER A 199 14.94 -25.89 7.09
C SER A 199 13.84 -24.93 6.62
N ILE A 200 14.01 -23.63 6.86
CA ILE A 200 13.08 -22.58 6.41
C ILE A 200 13.04 -22.55 4.86
N TYR A 201 14.20 -22.52 4.20
CA TYR A 201 14.27 -22.52 2.74
C TYR A 201 13.52 -23.71 2.12
N ASN A 202 13.74 -24.92 2.63
CA ASN A 202 13.09 -26.13 2.15
C ASN A 202 11.56 -26.12 2.44
N THR A 203 11.14 -25.54 3.56
CA THR A 203 9.71 -25.36 3.87
C THR A 203 9.04 -24.41 2.88
N ILE A 204 9.67 -23.29 2.55
CA ILE A 204 9.17 -22.37 1.52
C ILE A 204 9.03 -23.12 0.19
N LYS A 205 10.08 -23.82 -0.25
CA LYS A 205 10.07 -24.61 -1.49
C LYS A 205 8.95 -25.64 -1.51
N LEU A 206 8.69 -26.29 -0.39
CA LEU A 206 7.59 -27.27 -0.26
C LEU A 206 6.22 -26.59 -0.49
N VAL A 207 5.99 -25.43 0.12
CA VAL A 207 4.73 -24.69 -0.04
C VAL A 207 4.56 -24.19 -1.49
N ILE A 208 5.62 -23.64 -2.09
CA ILE A 208 5.62 -23.19 -3.49
C ILE A 208 5.17 -24.32 -4.43
N ASN A 209 5.70 -25.52 -4.23
CA ASN A 209 5.43 -26.64 -5.11
C ASN A 209 4.07 -27.32 -4.84
N LYS A 210 3.59 -27.33 -3.61
CA LYS A 210 2.41 -28.14 -3.21
C LYS A 210 1.13 -27.34 -3.01
N MET A 211 1.22 -26.05 -2.70
CA MET A 211 0.05 -25.20 -2.39
C MET A 211 -0.43 -24.37 -3.59
N GLY A 212 -0.12 -24.76 -4.80
CA GLY A 212 -0.61 -24.13 -6.01
C GLY A 212 0.00 -22.76 -6.30
N ILE A 213 1.19 -22.44 -5.76
CA ILE A 213 1.85 -21.17 -6.02
C ILE A 213 2.45 -21.15 -7.43
N ARG A 214 3.28 -22.07 -7.78
CA ARG A 214 3.92 -22.19 -9.10
C ARG A 214 3.25 -23.19 -10.03
N TYR A 215 2.78 -24.29 -9.45
CA TYR A 215 2.15 -25.39 -10.18
C TYR A 215 0.69 -25.57 -9.74
N GLU A 216 0.00 -26.56 -10.29
CA GLU A 216 -1.31 -26.95 -9.79
C GLU A 216 -1.23 -27.37 -8.32
N ILE A 217 -2.30 -27.06 -7.57
CA ILE A 217 -2.36 -27.44 -6.16
C ILE A 217 -2.37 -28.97 -6.03
N ASP A 218 -1.53 -29.52 -5.15
CA ASP A 218 -1.52 -30.95 -4.85
C ASP A 218 -2.92 -31.38 -4.35
N LYS A 219 -3.40 -32.54 -4.82
CA LYS A 219 -4.73 -33.10 -4.45
C LYS A 219 -4.98 -33.08 -2.94
N LYS A 220 -3.94 -33.34 -2.14
CA LYS A 220 -4.01 -33.28 -0.68
C LYS A 220 -4.45 -31.92 -0.13
N TYR A 221 -4.22 -30.85 -0.87
CA TYR A 221 -4.49 -29.49 -0.45
C TYR A 221 -5.60 -28.81 -1.28
N SER A 222 -6.19 -29.51 -2.26
CA SER A 222 -7.22 -28.98 -3.16
C SER A 222 -8.51 -28.56 -2.43
N GLU A 223 -8.79 -29.15 -1.27
CA GLU A 223 -9.98 -28.86 -0.45
C GLU A 223 -9.74 -27.77 0.60
N LEU A 224 -8.55 -27.15 0.61
CA LEU A 224 -8.28 -26.07 1.56
C LEU A 224 -9.16 -24.86 1.26
N SER A 225 -9.83 -24.36 2.31
CA SER A 225 -10.54 -23.09 2.20
C SER A 225 -9.58 -21.94 1.88
N ASN A 226 -10.09 -20.89 1.25
CA ASN A 226 -9.33 -19.67 0.95
C ASN A 226 -8.68 -19.07 2.21
N TYR A 227 -9.32 -19.21 3.37
CA TYR A 227 -8.76 -18.77 4.65
C TYR A 227 -7.49 -19.55 5.02
N LYS A 228 -7.52 -20.88 4.89
CA LYS A 228 -6.35 -21.75 5.18
C LYS A 228 -5.22 -21.50 4.18
N LEU A 229 -5.53 -21.38 2.88
CA LEU A 229 -4.53 -21.05 1.85
C LEU A 229 -3.86 -19.71 2.15
N ARG A 230 -4.64 -18.69 2.52
CA ARG A 230 -4.10 -17.40 2.91
C ARG A 230 -3.11 -17.52 4.06
N LYS A 231 -3.45 -18.27 5.11
CA LYS A 231 -2.57 -18.51 6.25
C LYS A 231 -1.24 -19.17 5.85
N TYR A 232 -1.28 -20.14 4.92
CA TYR A 232 -0.05 -20.73 4.38
C TYR A 232 0.79 -19.68 3.62
N TYR A 233 0.16 -18.86 2.81
CA TYR A 233 0.86 -17.83 2.05
C TYR A 233 1.45 -16.76 2.98
N ASP A 234 0.71 -16.29 3.98
CA ASP A 234 1.21 -15.32 4.94
C ASP A 234 2.40 -15.86 5.75
N ASN A 235 2.35 -17.10 6.18
CA ASN A 235 3.49 -17.76 6.84
C ASN A 235 4.69 -17.91 5.89
N THR A 236 4.44 -18.27 4.62
CA THR A 236 5.51 -18.41 3.60
C THR A 236 6.15 -17.06 3.32
N PHE A 237 5.36 -16.00 3.20
CA PHE A 237 5.85 -14.63 3.06
C PHE A 237 6.76 -14.24 4.25
N SER A 238 6.30 -14.50 5.48
CA SER A 238 7.10 -14.22 6.69
C SER A 238 8.42 -14.98 6.71
N MET A 239 8.44 -16.24 6.26
CA MET A 239 9.66 -17.03 6.12
C MET A 239 10.62 -16.47 5.06
N ILE A 240 10.09 -16.01 3.93
CA ILE A 240 10.89 -15.33 2.88
C ILE A 240 11.51 -14.07 3.43
N CYS A 241 10.72 -13.21 4.08
CA CYS A 241 11.20 -11.99 4.70
C CYS A 241 12.26 -12.25 5.78
N TYR A 242 12.09 -13.31 6.57
CA TYR A 242 13.09 -13.73 7.54
C TYR A 242 14.46 -14.04 6.89
N LEU A 243 14.48 -14.79 5.79
CA LEU A 243 15.73 -15.09 5.08
C LEU A 243 16.39 -13.84 4.50
N ILE A 244 15.59 -12.94 3.94
CA ILE A 244 16.07 -11.65 3.42
C ILE A 244 16.66 -10.80 4.55
N ASN A 245 15.96 -10.70 5.69
CA ASN A 245 16.44 -9.95 6.85
C ASN A 245 17.71 -10.53 7.46
N THR A 246 17.87 -11.85 7.47
CA THR A 246 19.09 -12.50 7.95
C THR A 246 20.31 -12.04 7.15
N GLU A 247 20.17 -11.88 5.83
CA GLU A 247 21.23 -11.32 5.00
C GLU A 247 21.66 -9.91 5.44
N ASN A 248 20.66 -9.07 5.70
CA ASN A 248 20.91 -7.67 6.10
C ASN A 248 21.59 -7.58 7.46
N ILE A 249 21.13 -8.38 8.43
CA ILE A 249 21.74 -8.46 9.76
C ILE A 249 23.21 -8.91 9.67
N LEU A 250 23.51 -9.87 8.79
CA LEU A 250 24.88 -10.34 8.59
C LEU A 250 25.76 -9.27 7.94
N LYS A 251 25.28 -8.57 6.92
CA LYS A 251 25.99 -7.44 6.29
C LYS A 251 26.27 -6.33 7.30
N TYR A 252 25.31 -5.97 8.15
CA TYR A 252 25.48 -4.98 9.20
C TYR A 252 26.53 -5.42 10.23
N LYS A 253 26.50 -6.69 10.65
CA LYS A 253 27.49 -7.26 11.56
C LYS A 253 28.91 -7.20 10.99
N ASP A 254 29.05 -7.44 9.68
CA ASP A 254 30.34 -7.39 9.02
C ASP A 254 30.85 -5.94 8.86
N SER A 255 29.96 -4.96 8.65
CA SER A 255 30.35 -3.55 8.61
C SER A 255 30.94 -3.08 9.97
N ILE A 256 30.27 -3.44 11.09
CA ILE A 256 30.76 -3.09 12.44
C ILE A 256 32.12 -3.72 12.75
N ARG A 257 32.45 -4.89 12.21
CA ARG A 257 33.71 -5.57 12.44
C ARG A 257 34.87 -4.98 11.65
N ASN A 258 34.56 -4.26 10.58
CA ASN A 258 35.56 -3.65 9.69
C ASN A 258 35.82 -2.15 10.01
N GLU A 259 35.07 -1.57 10.95
CA GLU A 259 35.35 -0.28 11.60
C GLU A 259 36.29 -0.46 12.82
#